data_f95654b8b131e7260e64f97fc3b5b914
#
_entry.id   f95654b8b131e7260e64f97fc3b5b914
#
_cell.length_a   1.000
_cell.length_b   1.000
_cell.length_c   1.000
_cell.angle_alpha   90.00
_cell.angle_beta   90.00
_cell.angle_gamma   90.00
#
_symmetry.space_group_name_H-M   'P 1'
#
loop_
_entity.id
_entity.type
_entity.pdbx_description
1 polymer ?
#
loop_
_entity_poly.entity_id
_entity_poly.type
_entity_poly.pdbx_seq_one_letter_code
_entity_poly.pdbx_strand_id
1 'polypeptide(L)'
;IGRLQRNKVRPLARLVSLWQSVDRPELVDEIARWAPGARVLIQVNVLNRPEQGGCRPGEVERLLVRGQEAGLEVTGLMGIGAEGDRDGTERSFATIALLADQLGLAERSMGMTDDRKSALAHGSTLVRVGRALFGDRPSSRRG
;
A
#
# COMPACT_ATOMS: atom_id res chain seq x y z
N ILE A 1 -4.15 5.14 4.55
CA ILE A 1 -3.01 4.26 4.82
C ILE A 1 -3.07 3.75 6.25
N GLY A 2 -2.50 2.59 6.50
CA GLY A 2 -2.60 1.83 7.73
C GLY A 2 -3.34 0.53 7.49
N ARG A 3 -3.28 -0.39 8.47
CA ARG A 3 -3.87 -1.72 8.33
C ARG A 3 -5.40 -1.63 8.26
N LEU A 4 -5.95 -1.85 7.09
CA LEU A 4 -7.39 -1.75 6.85
C LEU A 4 -8.13 -2.90 7.53
N GLN A 5 -9.14 -2.59 8.34
CA GLN A 5 -10.06 -3.55 8.95
C GLN A 5 -11.25 -3.79 8.02
N ARG A 6 -11.71 -5.04 7.89
CA ARG A 6 -12.85 -5.41 7.05
C ARG A 6 -14.11 -4.60 7.35
N ASN A 7 -14.45 -4.45 8.63
CA ASN A 7 -15.65 -3.70 9.06
C ASN A 7 -15.60 -2.21 8.71
N LYS A 8 -14.45 -1.67 8.33
CA LYS A 8 -14.30 -0.27 7.89
C LYS A 8 -14.50 -0.09 6.38
N VAL A 9 -14.51 -1.17 5.60
CA VAL A 9 -14.69 -1.08 4.14
C VAL A 9 -16.05 -0.50 3.78
N ARG A 10 -17.14 -1.07 4.31
CA ARG A 10 -18.52 -0.61 4.02
C ARG A 10 -18.73 0.90 4.25
N PRO A 11 -18.41 1.48 5.42
CA PRO A 11 -18.62 2.91 5.64
C PRO A 11 -17.71 3.81 4.78
N LEU A 12 -16.56 3.29 4.35
CA LEU A 12 -15.59 4.04 3.54
C LEU A 12 -15.84 3.91 2.02
N ALA A 13 -16.63 2.95 1.58
CA ALA A 13 -16.80 2.59 0.17
C ALA A 13 -17.22 3.77 -0.74
N ARG A 14 -17.99 4.72 -0.21
CA ARG A 14 -18.43 5.91 -0.97
C ARG A 14 -17.47 7.10 -0.89
N LEU A 15 -16.42 7.01 -0.06
CA LEU A 15 -15.51 8.11 0.21
C LEU A 15 -14.11 7.87 -0.37
N VAL A 16 -13.75 6.60 -0.57
CA VAL A 16 -12.40 6.21 -1.00
C VAL A 16 -12.36 6.00 -2.50
N SER A 17 -11.53 6.76 -3.19
CA SER A 17 -11.28 6.63 -4.63
C SER A 17 -10.15 5.65 -4.97
N LEU A 18 -9.23 5.40 -4.05
CA LEU A 18 -8.10 4.48 -4.22
C LEU A 18 -7.78 3.79 -2.89
N TRP A 19 -7.93 2.47 -2.86
CA TRP A 19 -7.61 1.63 -1.69
C TRP A 19 -6.16 1.18 -1.76
N GLN A 20 -5.30 1.70 -0.89
CA GLN A 20 -3.86 1.44 -0.95
C GLN A 20 -3.36 0.35 0.01
N SER A 21 -4.22 -0.17 0.89
CA SER A 21 -3.83 -1.10 1.96
C SER A 21 -4.45 -2.48 1.80
N VAL A 22 -4.52 -2.98 0.55
CA VAL A 22 -5.07 -4.30 0.26
C VAL A 22 -3.96 -5.34 0.37
N ASP A 23 -4.02 -6.16 1.40
CA ASP A 23 -2.94 -7.10 1.74
C ASP A 23 -3.36 -8.56 1.92
N ARG A 24 -4.65 -8.88 1.75
CA ARG A 24 -5.19 -10.23 1.94
C ARG A 24 -6.50 -10.44 1.21
N PRO A 25 -6.85 -11.70 0.90
CA PRO A 25 -8.05 -12.04 0.12
C PRO A 25 -9.36 -11.50 0.71
N GLU A 26 -9.50 -11.51 2.03
CA GLU A 26 -10.72 -11.06 2.70
C GLU A 26 -10.99 -9.56 2.52
N LEU A 27 -9.94 -8.75 2.29
CA LEU A 27 -10.11 -7.34 1.94
C LEU A 27 -10.49 -7.16 0.47
N VAL A 28 -9.92 -7.96 -0.42
CA VAL A 28 -10.31 -7.97 -1.83
C VAL A 28 -11.81 -8.23 -1.95
N ASP A 29 -12.31 -9.29 -1.32
CA ASP A 29 -13.72 -9.68 -1.37
C ASP A 29 -14.64 -8.62 -0.76
N GLU A 30 -14.23 -8.05 0.38
CA GLU A 30 -15.04 -7.04 1.04
C GLU A 30 -15.10 -5.73 0.24
N ILE A 31 -13.98 -5.30 -0.38
CA ILE A 31 -13.96 -4.12 -1.25
C ILE A 31 -14.81 -4.37 -2.50
N ALA A 32 -14.66 -5.52 -3.16
CA ALA A 32 -15.46 -5.87 -4.33
C ALA A 32 -16.97 -5.86 -4.02
N ARG A 33 -17.35 -6.31 -2.82
CA ARG A 33 -18.75 -6.32 -2.36
C ARG A 33 -19.34 -4.91 -2.19
N TRP A 34 -18.60 -3.97 -1.62
CA TRP A 34 -19.12 -2.66 -1.22
C TRP A 34 -18.73 -1.51 -2.15
N ALA A 35 -17.71 -1.72 -2.97
CA ALA A 35 -17.19 -0.78 -3.95
C ALA A 35 -16.79 -1.53 -5.24
N PRO A 36 -17.75 -2.12 -5.98
CA PRO A 36 -17.44 -2.84 -7.21
C PRO A 36 -16.76 -1.92 -8.22
N GLY A 37 -15.74 -2.42 -8.92
CA GLY A 37 -14.92 -1.65 -9.85
C GLY A 37 -13.92 -0.70 -9.18
N ALA A 38 -13.77 -0.75 -7.86
CA ALA A 38 -12.86 0.16 -7.16
C ALA A 38 -11.40 -0.04 -7.58
N ARG A 39 -10.66 1.07 -7.65
CA ARG A 39 -9.21 1.07 -7.84
C ARG A 39 -8.50 0.68 -6.55
N VAL A 40 -7.57 -0.27 -6.66
CA VAL A 40 -6.82 -0.79 -5.51
C VAL A 40 -5.33 -0.90 -5.80
N LEU A 41 -4.51 -0.71 -4.76
CA LEU A 41 -3.11 -1.08 -4.75
C LEU A 41 -2.92 -2.23 -3.76
N ILE A 42 -2.09 -3.21 -4.12
CA ILE A 42 -1.69 -4.28 -3.21
C ILE A 42 -0.56 -3.75 -2.33
N GLN A 43 -0.78 -3.80 -1.02
CA GLN A 43 0.27 -3.44 -0.06
C GLN A 43 1.23 -4.60 0.14
N VAL A 44 2.53 -4.34 -0.06
CA VAL A 44 3.61 -5.33 0.05
C VAL A 44 4.48 -5.04 1.27
N ASN A 45 4.75 -6.07 2.08
CA ASN A 45 5.66 -6.05 3.21
C ASN A 45 6.93 -6.85 2.87
N VAL A 46 7.87 -6.20 2.21
CA VAL A 46 9.09 -6.83 1.68
C VAL A 46 9.99 -7.38 2.81
N LEU A 47 10.09 -6.64 3.91
CA LEU A 47 10.97 -6.99 5.02
C LEU A 47 10.30 -7.92 6.06
N ASN A 48 9.05 -8.31 5.82
CA ASN A 48 8.26 -9.17 6.70
C ASN A 48 8.21 -8.66 8.16
N ARG A 49 8.02 -7.34 8.33
CA ARG A 49 7.93 -6.70 9.66
C ARG A 49 6.55 -6.95 10.26
N PRO A 50 6.46 -7.54 11.48
CA PRO A 50 5.16 -7.92 12.08
C PRO A 50 4.23 -6.73 12.35
N GLU A 51 4.80 -5.56 12.67
CA GLU A 51 4.07 -4.33 12.97
C GLU A 51 3.51 -3.65 11.71
N GLN A 52 4.02 -4.01 10.53
CA GLN A 52 3.65 -3.44 9.26
C GLN A 52 2.62 -4.32 8.55
N GLY A 53 1.54 -3.70 8.04
CA GLY A 53 0.63 -4.40 7.11
C GLY A 53 1.30 -4.67 5.77
N GLY A 54 0.68 -5.54 4.99
CA GLY A 54 1.14 -5.91 3.65
C GLY A 54 1.34 -7.42 3.50
N CYS A 55 1.08 -7.94 2.31
CA CYS A 55 1.38 -9.32 1.94
C CYS A 55 2.88 -9.50 1.66
N ARG A 56 3.34 -10.73 1.65
CA ARG A 56 4.71 -11.06 1.22
C ARG A 56 4.84 -10.88 -0.30
N PRO A 57 6.04 -10.59 -0.82
CA PRO A 57 6.25 -10.45 -2.27
C PRO A 57 5.70 -11.62 -3.10
N GLY A 58 5.90 -12.86 -2.66
CA GLY A 58 5.40 -14.06 -3.35
C GLY A 58 3.88 -14.25 -3.33
N GLU A 59 3.13 -13.41 -2.62
CA GLU A 59 1.65 -13.47 -2.56
C GLU A 59 0.99 -12.42 -3.47
N VAL A 60 1.76 -11.50 -4.03
CA VAL A 60 1.26 -10.36 -4.81
C VAL A 60 0.47 -10.82 -6.03
N GLU A 61 1.03 -11.73 -6.82
CA GLU A 61 0.38 -12.23 -8.04
C GLU A 61 -0.97 -12.90 -7.74
N ARG A 62 -1.04 -13.70 -6.67
CA ARG A 62 -2.31 -14.32 -6.25
C ARG A 62 -3.36 -13.28 -5.86
N LEU A 63 -2.96 -12.21 -5.18
CA LEU A 63 -3.88 -11.12 -4.82
C LEU A 63 -4.29 -10.29 -6.04
N LEU A 64 -3.38 -10.08 -7.00
CA LEU A 64 -3.67 -9.43 -8.27
C LEU A 64 -4.75 -10.19 -9.03
N VAL A 65 -4.54 -11.49 -9.28
CA VAL A 65 -5.50 -12.34 -9.98
C VAL A 65 -6.86 -12.33 -9.27
N ARG A 66 -6.87 -12.53 -7.95
CA ARG A 66 -8.12 -12.47 -7.18
C ARG A 66 -8.82 -11.12 -7.27
N GLY A 67 -8.07 -10.02 -7.24
CA GLY A 67 -8.64 -8.67 -7.40
C GLY A 67 -9.32 -8.50 -8.76
N GLN A 68 -8.67 -8.93 -9.82
CA GLN A 68 -9.20 -8.89 -11.19
C GLN A 68 -10.44 -9.78 -11.36
N GLU A 69 -10.40 -11.00 -10.85
CA GLU A 69 -11.55 -11.92 -10.86
C GLU A 69 -12.74 -11.39 -10.06
N ALA A 70 -12.49 -10.66 -8.99
CA ALA A 70 -13.51 -9.99 -8.20
C ALA A 70 -14.03 -8.68 -8.83
N GLY A 71 -13.53 -8.30 -10.01
CA GLY A 71 -13.95 -7.10 -10.75
C GLY A 71 -13.37 -5.80 -10.19
N LEU A 72 -12.26 -5.86 -9.45
CA LEU A 72 -11.53 -4.67 -9.00
C LEU A 72 -10.48 -4.24 -10.04
N GLU A 73 -10.21 -2.94 -10.09
CA GLU A 73 -9.13 -2.39 -10.89
C GLU A 73 -7.82 -2.36 -10.05
N VAL A 74 -7.00 -3.42 -10.18
CA VAL A 74 -5.70 -3.47 -9.51
C VAL A 74 -4.69 -2.69 -10.33
N THR A 75 -4.39 -1.45 -9.93
CA THR A 75 -3.56 -0.52 -10.71
C THR A 75 -2.10 -0.49 -10.32
N GLY A 76 -1.74 -1.04 -9.15
CA GLY A 76 -0.37 -0.96 -8.70
C GLY A 76 -0.07 -1.59 -7.36
N LEU A 77 1.10 -1.26 -6.83
CA LEU A 77 1.61 -1.72 -5.54
C LEU A 77 1.83 -0.56 -4.58
N MET A 78 1.72 -0.82 -3.29
CA MET A 78 2.05 0.11 -2.23
C MET A 78 3.07 -0.50 -1.28
N GLY A 79 4.04 0.30 -0.87
CA GLY A 79 4.99 -0.08 0.15
C GLY A 79 5.39 1.04 1.08
N ILE A 80 5.89 0.64 2.25
CA ILE A 80 6.36 1.54 3.30
C ILE A 80 7.84 1.25 3.52
N GLY A 81 8.65 2.29 3.57
CA GLY A 81 10.07 2.18 3.93
C GLY A 81 10.28 1.72 5.37
N ALA A 82 11.49 1.35 5.68
CA ALA A 82 11.90 0.90 7.00
C ALA A 82 12.44 2.08 7.80
N GLU A 83 11.67 2.55 8.78
CA GLU A 83 12.10 3.66 9.64
C GLU A 83 13.44 3.32 10.33
N GLY A 84 14.42 4.23 10.21
CA GLY A 84 15.75 4.06 10.77
C GLY A 84 16.65 3.05 10.02
N ASP A 85 16.17 2.40 8.96
CA ASP A 85 16.92 1.42 8.16
C ASP A 85 16.89 1.83 6.67
N ARG A 86 17.92 2.56 6.27
CA ARG A 86 18.05 3.05 4.90
C ARG A 86 18.18 1.91 3.90
N ASP A 87 19.01 0.92 4.19
CA ASP A 87 19.27 -0.20 3.29
C ASP A 87 18.03 -1.08 3.14
N GLY A 88 17.27 -1.28 4.22
CA GLY A 88 15.98 -1.95 4.18
C GLY A 88 14.96 -1.19 3.34
N THR A 89 14.95 0.15 3.44
CA THR A 89 14.08 1.00 2.62
C THR A 89 14.42 0.87 1.14
N GLU A 90 15.71 0.96 0.78
CA GLU A 90 16.18 0.79 -0.61
C GLU A 90 15.79 -0.58 -1.17
N ARG A 91 16.03 -1.66 -0.41
CA ARG A 91 15.63 -3.03 -0.81
C ARG A 91 14.11 -3.13 -1.00
N SER A 92 13.33 -2.53 -0.11
CA SER A 92 11.86 -2.56 -0.21
C SER A 92 11.38 -1.88 -1.47
N PHE A 93 11.86 -0.68 -1.75
CA PHE A 93 11.41 0.08 -2.92
C PHE A 93 11.88 -0.54 -4.24
N ALA A 94 13.13 -1.04 -4.29
CA ALA A 94 13.63 -1.77 -5.44
C ALA A 94 12.81 -3.04 -5.74
N THR A 95 12.45 -3.80 -4.70
CA THR A 95 11.63 -5.02 -4.85
C THR A 95 10.23 -4.68 -5.36
N ILE A 96 9.58 -3.62 -4.82
CA ILE A 96 8.25 -3.20 -5.25
C ILE A 96 8.27 -2.70 -6.69
N ALA A 97 9.29 -1.93 -7.08
CA ALA A 97 9.45 -1.46 -8.45
C ALA A 97 9.59 -2.64 -9.43
N LEU A 98 10.45 -3.60 -9.11
CA LEU A 98 10.66 -4.80 -9.93
C LEU A 98 9.37 -5.63 -10.07
N LEU A 99 8.65 -5.87 -8.97
CA LEU A 99 7.38 -6.60 -9.00
C LEU A 99 6.32 -5.87 -9.84
N ALA A 100 6.22 -4.56 -9.71
CA ALA A 100 5.28 -3.76 -10.50
C ALA A 100 5.60 -3.87 -12.00
N ASP A 101 6.89 -3.80 -12.39
CA ASP A 101 7.32 -3.97 -13.77
C ASP A 101 7.01 -5.38 -14.30
N GLN A 102 7.33 -6.41 -13.54
CA GLN A 102 7.06 -7.80 -13.90
C GLN A 102 5.57 -8.10 -14.12
N LEU A 103 4.71 -7.44 -13.33
CA LEU A 103 3.25 -7.64 -13.37
C LEU A 103 2.53 -6.62 -14.27
N GLY A 104 3.27 -5.72 -14.95
CA GLY A 104 2.69 -4.69 -15.82
C GLY A 104 1.84 -3.65 -15.07
N LEU A 105 2.14 -3.40 -13.78
CA LEU A 105 1.41 -2.47 -12.93
C LEU A 105 2.05 -1.08 -12.99
N ALA A 106 1.25 -0.07 -13.32
CA ALA A 106 1.74 1.29 -13.56
C ALA A 106 1.97 2.10 -12.27
N GLU A 107 1.16 1.86 -11.24
CA GLU A 107 1.18 2.69 -10.03
C GLU A 107 2.09 2.10 -8.94
N ARG A 108 2.93 2.97 -8.37
CA ARG A 108 3.84 2.64 -7.26
C ARG A 108 3.68 3.69 -6.18
N SER A 109 2.94 3.34 -5.13
CA SER A 109 2.77 4.21 -3.98
C SER A 109 3.86 3.92 -2.94
N MET A 110 4.93 4.69 -3.02
CA MET A 110 6.11 4.57 -2.14
C MET A 110 6.57 5.96 -1.70
N GLY A 111 7.14 6.02 -0.51
CA GLY A 111 7.74 7.24 0.02
C GLY A 111 6.78 8.10 0.83
N MET A 112 7.35 8.60 1.92
CA MET A 112 6.76 9.56 2.85
C MET A 112 7.70 10.76 3.00
N THR A 113 7.75 11.38 4.14
CA THR A 113 8.56 12.60 4.35
C THR A 113 10.06 12.34 4.18
N ASP A 114 10.58 11.31 4.86
CA ASP A 114 12.03 11.13 5.04
C ASP A 114 12.66 10.27 3.91
N ASP A 115 11.89 9.35 3.34
CA ASP A 115 12.32 8.40 2.32
C ASP A 115 11.84 8.74 0.90
N ARG A 116 11.26 9.93 0.71
CA ARG A 116 10.71 10.41 -0.57
C ARG A 116 11.74 10.39 -1.70
N LYS A 117 12.99 10.81 -1.43
CA LYS A 117 14.03 10.84 -2.46
C LYS A 117 14.37 9.44 -2.96
N SER A 118 14.49 8.49 -2.05
CA SER A 118 14.70 7.08 -2.38
C SER A 118 13.52 6.52 -3.19
N ALA A 119 12.29 6.77 -2.75
CA ALA A 119 11.09 6.32 -3.46
C ALA A 119 11.04 6.84 -4.92
N LEU A 120 11.35 8.12 -5.14
CA LEU A 120 11.40 8.72 -6.48
C LEU A 120 12.50 8.08 -7.35
N ALA A 121 13.67 7.78 -6.79
CA ALA A 121 14.74 7.08 -7.49
C ALA A 121 14.33 5.67 -7.96
N HIS A 122 13.39 5.03 -7.24
CA HIS A 122 12.79 3.74 -7.60
C HIS A 122 11.47 3.86 -8.39
N GLY A 123 11.20 5.03 -8.99
CA GLY A 123 10.05 5.23 -9.87
C GLY A 123 8.70 5.29 -9.14
N SER A 124 8.66 5.82 -7.92
CA SER A 124 7.39 6.10 -7.24
C SER A 124 6.52 7.05 -8.07
N THR A 125 5.26 6.68 -8.27
CA THR A 125 4.24 7.50 -8.95
C THR A 125 3.33 8.22 -7.96
N LEU A 126 3.28 7.76 -6.71
CA LEU A 126 2.46 8.30 -5.63
C LEU A 126 3.29 8.40 -4.35
N VAL A 127 3.46 9.62 -3.82
CA VAL A 127 4.06 9.85 -2.51
C VAL A 127 2.99 10.22 -1.48
N ARG A 128 3.18 9.81 -0.23
CA ARG A 128 2.22 10.04 0.84
C ARG A 128 2.77 11.06 1.83
N VAL A 129 2.30 12.28 1.74
CA VAL A 129 2.79 13.40 2.55
C VAL A 129 1.82 13.68 3.69
N GLY A 130 2.27 13.50 4.92
CA GLY A 130 1.50 13.79 6.14
C GLY A 130 2.16 14.90 6.95
N ARG A 131 3.27 14.61 7.64
CA ARG A 131 3.95 15.55 8.54
C ARG A 131 4.33 16.88 7.87
N ALA A 132 4.77 16.86 6.64
CA ALA A 132 5.14 18.09 5.92
C ALA A 132 3.94 19.00 5.61
N LEU A 133 2.70 18.51 5.65
CA LEU A 133 1.49 19.29 5.42
C LEU A 133 0.76 19.64 6.72
N PHE A 134 0.73 18.72 7.69
CA PHE A 134 -0.09 18.83 8.89
C PHE A 134 0.73 19.03 10.18
N GLY A 135 2.07 19.08 10.08
CA GLY A 135 2.95 19.12 11.24
C GLY A 135 3.08 17.79 11.96
N ASP A 136 3.82 17.77 13.05
CA ASP A 136 3.98 16.60 13.91
C ASP A 136 2.69 16.29 14.67
N ARG A 137 2.44 15.00 14.91
CA ARG A 137 1.32 14.60 15.75
C ARG A 137 1.51 15.16 17.16
N PRO A 138 0.50 15.81 17.77
CA PRO A 138 0.58 16.17 19.16
C PRO A 138 0.86 14.91 19.98
N SER A 139 1.89 14.97 20.84
CA SER A 139 2.21 13.86 21.74
C SER A 139 0.96 13.54 22.56
N SER A 140 0.39 12.35 22.39
CA SER A 140 -0.70 11.90 23.25
C SER A 140 -0.14 11.80 24.67
N ARG A 141 -0.45 12.77 25.52
CA ARG A 141 -0.27 12.59 26.96
C ARG A 141 -1.13 11.39 27.34
N ARG A 142 -0.47 10.27 27.63
CA ARG A 142 -1.11 9.18 28.38
C ARG A 142 -1.39 9.74 29.77
N GLY A 143 -2.63 10.07 30.03
CA GLY A 143 -3.16 10.21 31.38
C GLY A 143 -3.47 8.83 31.96
#